data_d3530fc10ce532d4461fa8d2a72826c6
#
_entry.id   d3530fc10ce532d4461fa8d2a72826c6
#
_cell.length_a   1.000
_cell.length_b   1.000
_cell.length_c   1.000
_cell.angle_alpha   90.00
_cell.angle_beta   90.00
_cell.angle_gamma   90.00
#
_symmetry.space_group_name_H-M   'P 1'
#
loop_
_entity.id
_entity.type
_entity.pdbx_description
1 polymer ?
#
loop_
_entity_poly.entity_id
_entity_poly.type
_entity_poly.pdbx_seq_one_letter_code
_entity_poly.pdbx_strand_id
1 'polypeptide(L)'
;MKEKLIVSLDMPDVAEIKSLVEKLASRVVYYKIGAVPFTFFGPEIVAYLKEKEKKVMFDLKYHDIPNTVARACEGALNMDVDLITVHTSGGFSMLEEAVKAVLTGSGRGSSEKPKLLGITVLTSIDEAYFSDLFGNVQRTLAEQVIFLAQLARSAGLDGVVASPREIVPIRQCCGEDFLIVTPGIRPANKDVTEDDQARTMTPEQAISAGADYIVVGRPIVKADDPVAAAESILREIENGYRTRT
;
A
#
# COMPACT_ATOMS: atom_id res chain seq x y z
N MET A 1 -0.29 11.22 -12.98
CA MET A 1 0.79 11.26 -11.98
C MET A 1 0.26 11.35 -10.55
N LYS A 2 -0.71 12.22 -10.23
CA LYS A 2 -1.29 12.35 -8.87
C LYS A 2 -1.80 11.05 -8.27
N GLU A 3 -2.31 10.15 -9.09
CA GLU A 3 -2.81 8.84 -8.65
C GLU A 3 -1.71 7.87 -8.19
N LYS A 4 -0.45 8.11 -8.54
CA LYS A 4 0.68 7.26 -8.13
C LYS A 4 1.17 7.54 -6.70
N LEU A 5 0.79 8.68 -6.12
CA LEU A 5 1.09 9.04 -4.74
C LEU A 5 -0.09 8.67 -3.85
N ILE A 6 0.15 7.80 -2.88
CA ILE A 6 -0.78 7.44 -1.80
C ILE A 6 -0.26 8.07 -0.50
N VAL A 7 -1.03 8.97 0.11
CA VAL A 7 -0.66 9.57 1.40
C VAL A 7 -1.21 8.74 2.55
N SER A 8 -0.32 8.29 3.44
CA SER A 8 -0.68 7.50 4.62
C SER A 8 -1.17 8.38 5.76
N LEU A 9 -2.40 8.15 6.23
CA LEU A 9 -3.06 8.92 7.29
C LEU A 9 -2.97 8.21 8.66
N ASP A 10 -1.78 7.70 9.02
CA ASP A 10 -1.59 6.93 10.27
C ASP A 10 -1.52 7.86 11.51
N MET A 11 -2.60 8.62 11.75
CA MET A 11 -2.76 9.58 12.86
C MET A 11 -3.98 9.23 13.72
N PRO A 12 -3.90 9.44 15.04
CA PRO A 12 -5.01 9.16 15.96
C PRO A 12 -5.98 10.34 16.16
N ASP A 13 -5.82 11.44 15.43
CA ASP A 13 -6.67 12.63 15.52
C ASP A 13 -7.41 12.88 14.20
N VAL A 14 -8.74 12.83 14.25
CA VAL A 14 -9.60 13.03 13.07
C VAL A 14 -9.60 14.47 12.57
N ALA A 15 -9.41 15.46 13.44
CA ALA A 15 -9.36 16.85 13.02
C ALA A 15 -8.07 17.15 12.26
N GLU A 16 -6.95 16.59 12.71
CA GLU A 16 -5.68 16.65 11.98
C GLU A 16 -5.77 15.99 10.61
N ILE A 17 -6.38 14.78 10.54
CA ILE A 17 -6.61 14.08 9.26
C ILE A 17 -7.42 14.96 8.31
N LYS A 18 -8.58 15.48 8.76
CA LYS A 18 -9.45 16.31 7.92
C LYS A 18 -8.75 17.58 7.46
N SER A 19 -8.05 18.27 8.37
CA SER A 19 -7.25 19.46 8.05
C SER A 19 -6.19 19.17 6.99
N LEU A 20 -5.46 18.05 7.10
CA LEU A 20 -4.45 17.66 6.13
C LEU A 20 -5.07 17.36 4.75
N VAL A 21 -6.17 16.60 4.70
CA VAL A 21 -6.88 16.29 3.45
C VAL A 21 -7.37 17.55 2.76
N GLU A 22 -7.89 18.52 3.51
CA GLU A 22 -8.33 19.81 2.97
C GLU A 22 -7.16 20.67 2.47
N LYS A 23 -6.03 20.72 3.20
CA LYS A 23 -4.81 21.42 2.75
C LYS A 23 -4.24 20.83 1.46
N LEU A 24 -4.18 19.50 1.34
CA LEU A 24 -3.66 18.83 0.16
C LEU A 24 -4.62 18.93 -1.04
N ALA A 25 -5.92 19.13 -0.81
CA ALA A 25 -6.95 19.43 -1.80
C ALA A 25 -6.87 18.52 -3.06
N SER A 26 -6.76 19.12 -4.25
CA SER A 26 -6.67 18.39 -5.54
C SER A 26 -5.27 17.89 -5.88
N ARG A 27 -4.27 18.18 -5.06
CA ARG A 27 -2.88 17.72 -5.28
C ARG A 27 -2.73 16.24 -4.97
N VAL A 28 -3.45 15.77 -3.95
CA VAL A 28 -3.48 14.37 -3.56
C VAL A 28 -4.90 13.85 -3.73
N VAL A 29 -5.03 12.76 -4.46
CA VAL A 29 -6.31 12.10 -4.74
C VAL A 29 -6.44 10.76 -4.04
N TYR A 30 -5.32 10.18 -3.56
CA TYR A 30 -5.28 8.85 -2.99
C TYR A 30 -4.74 8.87 -1.55
N TYR A 31 -5.48 8.25 -0.63
CA TYR A 31 -5.11 8.17 0.78
C TYR A 31 -5.15 6.72 1.29
N LYS A 32 -4.22 6.38 2.19
CA LYS A 32 -4.21 5.09 2.88
C LYS A 32 -4.80 5.25 4.28
N ILE A 33 -5.81 4.42 4.56
CA ILE A 33 -6.36 4.21 5.90
C ILE A 33 -5.84 2.88 6.43
N GLY A 34 -4.95 2.94 7.41
CA GLY A 34 -4.40 1.80 8.11
C GLY A 34 -5.14 1.48 9.42
N ALA A 35 -4.54 0.58 10.20
CA ALA A 35 -5.12 0.12 11.47
C ALA A 35 -5.39 1.27 12.47
N VAL A 36 -4.46 2.25 12.58
CA VAL A 36 -4.61 3.34 13.56
C VAL A 36 -5.87 4.16 13.31
N PRO A 37 -6.02 4.88 12.19
CA PRO A 37 -7.21 5.71 11.97
C PRO A 37 -8.50 4.88 11.94
N PHE A 38 -8.46 3.65 11.41
CA PHE A 38 -9.66 2.83 11.38
C PHE A 38 -10.08 2.34 12.77
N THR A 39 -9.14 2.02 13.66
CA THR A 39 -9.45 1.63 15.04
C THR A 39 -10.06 2.78 15.84
N PHE A 40 -9.59 4.02 15.61
CA PHE A 40 -10.13 5.19 16.31
C PHE A 40 -11.48 5.67 15.77
N PHE A 41 -11.70 5.61 14.44
CA PHE A 41 -12.82 6.31 13.79
C PHE A 41 -13.74 5.39 12.99
N GLY A 42 -13.40 4.11 12.83
CA GLY A 42 -14.21 3.14 12.09
C GLY A 42 -14.45 3.54 10.63
N PRO A 43 -15.59 3.11 10.05
CA PRO A 43 -15.94 3.40 8.67
C PRO A 43 -16.15 4.88 8.33
N GLU A 44 -16.37 5.74 9.34
CA GLU A 44 -16.65 7.17 9.14
C GLU A 44 -15.47 7.89 8.46
N ILE A 45 -14.23 7.48 8.75
CA ILE A 45 -13.06 8.09 8.11
C ILE A 45 -12.97 7.75 6.61
N VAL A 46 -13.41 6.54 6.22
CA VAL A 46 -13.49 6.16 4.81
C VAL A 46 -14.61 6.95 4.12
N ALA A 47 -15.81 7.02 4.74
CA ALA A 47 -16.94 7.79 4.23
C ALA A 47 -16.55 9.26 3.99
N TYR A 48 -15.86 9.89 4.94
CA TYR A 48 -15.38 11.27 4.78
C TYR A 48 -14.47 11.43 3.54
N LEU A 49 -13.53 10.50 3.31
CA LEU A 49 -12.66 10.56 2.13
C LEU A 49 -13.46 10.38 0.83
N LYS A 50 -14.41 9.47 0.81
CA LYS A 50 -15.28 9.25 -0.37
C LYS A 50 -16.19 10.46 -0.65
N GLU A 51 -16.74 11.12 0.37
CA GLU A 51 -17.48 12.39 0.22
C GLU A 51 -16.62 13.51 -0.39
N LYS A 52 -15.31 13.48 -0.15
CA LYS A 52 -14.32 14.40 -0.76
C LYS A 52 -13.81 13.90 -2.12
N GLU A 53 -14.45 12.91 -2.73
CA GLU A 53 -14.08 12.30 -4.01
C GLU A 53 -12.63 11.77 -4.02
N LYS A 54 -12.15 11.24 -2.86
CA LYS A 54 -10.82 10.66 -2.74
C LYS A 54 -10.83 9.15 -2.97
N LYS A 55 -9.74 8.63 -3.53
CA LYS A 55 -9.46 7.21 -3.59
C LYS A 55 -8.91 6.72 -2.26
N VAL A 56 -9.27 5.50 -1.86
CA VAL A 56 -8.90 4.92 -0.57
C VAL A 56 -8.19 3.58 -0.73
N MET A 57 -6.95 3.51 -0.25
CA MET A 57 -6.27 2.25 0.02
C MET A 57 -6.61 1.82 1.45
N PHE A 58 -7.39 0.77 1.58
CA PHE A 58 -7.80 0.20 2.86
C PHE A 58 -6.78 -0.84 3.32
N ASP A 59 -5.86 -0.40 4.20
CA ASP A 59 -4.62 -1.11 4.54
C ASP A 59 -4.68 -1.76 5.93
N LEU A 60 -5.69 -2.63 6.16
CA LEU A 60 -5.84 -3.38 7.41
C LEU A 60 -5.05 -4.69 7.41
N LYS A 61 -4.48 -5.08 6.27
CA LYS A 61 -3.63 -6.27 6.14
C LYS A 61 -4.30 -7.52 6.68
N TYR A 62 -5.50 -7.83 6.18
CA TYR A 62 -6.28 -8.96 6.67
C TYR A 62 -5.48 -10.26 6.67
N HIS A 63 -5.50 -10.95 7.80
CA HIS A 63 -4.77 -12.19 8.00
C HIS A 63 -5.53 -13.05 9.04
N ASP A 64 -6.29 -14.01 8.56
CA ASP A 64 -7.12 -14.90 9.36
C ASP A 64 -7.46 -16.15 8.53
N ILE A 65 -8.29 -17.06 9.03
CA ILE A 65 -8.79 -18.18 8.23
C ILE A 65 -9.56 -17.70 7.00
N PRO A 66 -9.61 -18.50 5.90
CA PRO A 66 -10.13 -18.07 4.60
C PRO A 66 -11.50 -17.40 4.64
N ASN A 67 -12.48 -18.00 5.33
CA ASN A 67 -13.84 -17.47 5.43
C ASN A 67 -13.89 -16.10 6.14
N THR A 68 -13.08 -15.89 7.17
CA THR A 68 -13.03 -14.62 7.90
C THR A 68 -12.49 -13.51 7.01
N VAL A 69 -11.40 -13.77 6.26
CA VAL A 69 -10.82 -12.79 5.34
C VAL A 69 -11.79 -12.48 4.18
N ALA A 70 -12.47 -13.49 3.63
CA ALA A 70 -13.48 -13.30 2.60
C ALA A 70 -14.59 -12.34 3.07
N ARG A 71 -15.13 -12.57 4.27
CA ARG A 71 -16.17 -11.71 4.87
C ARG A 71 -15.67 -10.30 5.17
N ALA A 72 -14.42 -10.15 5.59
CA ALA A 72 -13.80 -8.83 5.80
C ALA A 72 -13.66 -8.07 4.47
N CYS A 73 -13.28 -8.74 3.38
CA CYS A 73 -13.25 -8.16 2.03
C CYS A 73 -14.65 -7.75 1.55
N GLU A 74 -15.70 -8.58 1.77
CA GLU A 74 -17.10 -8.20 1.48
C GLU A 74 -17.51 -6.92 2.26
N GLY A 75 -17.11 -6.82 3.54
CA GLY A 75 -17.32 -5.60 4.34
C GLY A 75 -16.64 -4.38 3.73
N ALA A 76 -15.42 -4.52 3.23
CA ALA A 76 -14.67 -3.46 2.59
C ALA A 76 -15.33 -2.97 1.27
N LEU A 77 -15.96 -3.88 0.50
CA LEU A 77 -16.73 -3.51 -0.70
C LEU A 77 -17.86 -2.51 -0.39
N ASN A 78 -18.50 -2.62 0.78
CA ASN A 78 -19.57 -1.71 1.17
C ASN A 78 -19.10 -0.29 1.52
N MET A 79 -17.79 -0.11 1.71
CA MET A 79 -17.17 1.19 1.98
C MET A 79 -16.64 1.89 0.71
N ASP A 80 -16.82 1.29 -0.47
CA ASP A 80 -16.39 1.84 -1.77
C ASP A 80 -14.89 2.17 -1.82
N VAL A 81 -14.05 1.32 -1.22
CA VAL A 81 -12.60 1.46 -1.24
C VAL A 81 -12.00 1.02 -2.58
N ASP A 82 -10.83 1.54 -2.93
CA ASP A 82 -10.22 1.30 -4.24
C ASP A 82 -9.12 0.22 -4.19
N LEU A 83 -8.42 0.08 -3.07
CA LEU A 83 -7.42 -0.97 -2.81
C LEU A 83 -7.70 -1.62 -1.45
N ILE A 84 -7.53 -2.95 -1.36
CA ILE A 84 -7.63 -3.73 -0.12
C ILE A 84 -6.35 -4.53 0.05
N THR A 85 -5.84 -4.65 1.28
CA THR A 85 -4.64 -5.44 1.57
C THR A 85 -4.94 -6.69 2.39
N VAL A 86 -4.32 -7.81 2.00
CA VAL A 86 -4.35 -9.10 2.71
C VAL A 86 -2.92 -9.64 2.84
N HIS A 87 -2.61 -10.40 3.90
CA HIS A 87 -1.30 -11.01 4.04
C HIS A 87 -1.14 -12.25 3.15
N THR A 88 -0.09 -12.30 2.32
CA THR A 88 0.18 -13.48 1.48
C THR A 88 0.57 -14.71 2.29
N SER A 89 1.13 -14.52 3.48
CA SER A 89 1.47 -15.59 4.42
C SER A 89 0.26 -16.37 4.95
N GLY A 90 -0.97 -15.89 4.73
CA GLY A 90 -2.21 -16.62 5.01
C GLY A 90 -2.42 -17.85 4.11
N GLY A 91 -1.61 -17.99 3.04
CA GLY A 91 -1.61 -19.15 2.15
C GLY A 91 -2.64 -19.05 1.01
N PHE A 92 -2.50 -19.97 0.05
CA PHE A 92 -3.27 -19.94 -1.21
C PHE A 92 -4.80 -19.91 -0.99
N SER A 93 -5.33 -20.76 -0.11
CA SER A 93 -6.77 -20.86 0.12
C SER A 93 -7.37 -19.55 0.69
N MET A 94 -6.63 -18.86 1.58
CA MET A 94 -7.08 -17.59 2.12
C MET A 94 -7.12 -16.51 1.03
N LEU A 95 -6.09 -16.47 0.19
CA LEU A 95 -5.99 -15.51 -0.92
C LEU A 95 -7.08 -15.76 -1.97
N GLU A 96 -7.28 -17.02 -2.35
CA GLU A 96 -8.31 -17.42 -3.32
C GLU A 96 -9.73 -17.04 -2.86
N GLU A 97 -10.07 -17.30 -1.58
CA GLU A 97 -11.37 -16.91 -1.04
C GLU A 97 -11.53 -15.38 -0.96
N ALA A 98 -10.47 -14.63 -0.65
CA ALA A 98 -10.48 -13.17 -0.71
C ALA A 98 -10.76 -12.66 -2.13
N VAL A 99 -10.11 -13.24 -3.14
CA VAL A 99 -10.33 -12.92 -4.57
C VAL A 99 -11.78 -13.21 -4.97
N LYS A 100 -12.30 -14.41 -4.64
CA LYS A 100 -13.70 -14.78 -4.92
C LYS A 100 -14.67 -13.78 -4.29
N ALA A 101 -14.47 -13.42 -3.02
CA ALA A 101 -15.31 -12.46 -2.31
C ALA A 101 -15.34 -11.08 -3.01
N VAL A 102 -14.18 -10.59 -3.46
CA VAL A 102 -14.11 -9.31 -4.21
C VAL A 102 -14.78 -9.42 -5.57
N LEU A 103 -14.54 -10.51 -6.32
CA LEU A 103 -15.11 -10.67 -7.66
C LEU A 103 -16.63 -10.88 -7.66
N THR A 104 -17.16 -11.63 -6.69
CA THR A 104 -18.60 -11.99 -6.65
C THR A 104 -19.42 -11.05 -5.79
N GLY A 105 -18.79 -10.34 -4.85
CA GLY A 105 -19.47 -9.43 -3.92
C GLY A 105 -20.14 -8.25 -4.63
N SER A 106 -21.26 -7.77 -4.06
CA SER A 106 -21.99 -6.59 -4.53
C SER A 106 -21.66 -5.41 -3.63
N GLY A 107 -20.75 -4.54 -4.07
CA GLY A 107 -20.45 -3.28 -3.37
C GLY A 107 -21.51 -2.22 -3.60
N ARG A 108 -21.58 -1.23 -2.70
CA ARG A 108 -22.55 -0.13 -2.76
C ARG A 108 -22.10 1.06 -3.62
N GLY A 109 -20.90 1.05 -4.16
CA GLY A 109 -20.30 2.24 -4.75
C GLY A 109 -20.04 2.12 -6.24
N SER A 110 -18.79 2.16 -6.60
CA SER A 110 -18.31 2.27 -7.98
C SER A 110 -18.63 1.04 -8.83
N SER A 111 -18.68 1.24 -10.14
CA SER A 111 -18.80 0.15 -11.11
C SER A 111 -17.51 -0.71 -11.16
N GLU A 112 -16.40 -0.21 -10.62
CA GLU A 112 -15.12 -0.90 -10.59
C GLU A 112 -14.91 -1.59 -9.24
N LYS A 113 -14.47 -2.85 -9.27
CA LYS A 113 -14.08 -3.59 -8.08
C LYS A 113 -12.75 -3.08 -7.54
N PRO A 114 -12.57 -3.03 -6.20
CA PRO A 114 -11.28 -2.70 -5.62
C PRO A 114 -10.21 -3.71 -6.05
N LYS A 115 -8.98 -3.24 -6.18
CA LYS A 115 -7.82 -4.10 -6.42
C LYS A 115 -7.37 -4.73 -5.11
N LEU A 116 -7.11 -6.05 -5.14
CA LEU A 116 -6.65 -6.81 -3.98
C LEU A 116 -5.13 -6.95 -4.01
N LEU A 117 -4.46 -6.48 -2.95
CA LEU A 117 -3.00 -6.45 -2.84
C LEU A 117 -2.52 -7.39 -1.74
N GLY A 118 -1.54 -8.22 -2.07
CA GLY A 118 -0.87 -9.10 -1.10
C GLY A 118 0.27 -8.40 -0.37
N ILE A 119 0.24 -8.38 0.97
CA ILE A 119 1.39 -7.97 1.76
C ILE A 119 2.42 -9.09 1.73
N THR A 120 3.62 -8.82 1.27
CA THR A 120 4.73 -9.79 1.24
C THR A 120 5.39 -9.92 2.62
N VAL A 121 6.58 -9.36 2.81
CA VAL A 121 7.25 -9.26 4.11
C VAL A 121 7.21 -7.81 4.55
N LEU A 122 6.86 -7.55 5.82
CA LEU A 122 6.81 -6.19 6.36
C LEU A 122 8.19 -5.51 6.23
N THR A 123 8.18 -4.25 5.82
CA THR A 123 9.43 -3.49 5.53
C THR A 123 10.26 -3.16 6.77
N SER A 124 9.71 -3.39 7.98
CA SER A 124 10.43 -3.34 9.26
C SER A 124 11.26 -4.60 9.55
N ILE A 125 11.05 -5.70 8.81
CA ILE A 125 11.79 -6.95 8.98
C ILE A 125 13.04 -6.90 8.10
N ASP A 126 14.22 -7.01 8.72
CA ASP A 126 15.50 -7.18 8.06
C ASP A 126 15.88 -8.67 7.95
N GLU A 127 17.04 -8.98 7.33
CA GLU A 127 17.52 -10.36 7.15
C GLU A 127 17.75 -11.10 8.47
N ALA A 128 18.27 -10.41 9.48
CA ALA A 128 18.58 -11.01 10.78
C ALA A 128 17.27 -11.40 11.49
N TYR A 129 16.32 -10.46 11.57
CA TYR A 129 15.03 -10.70 12.19
C TYR A 129 14.18 -11.70 11.40
N PHE A 130 14.31 -11.72 10.07
CA PHE A 130 13.66 -12.72 9.23
C PHE A 130 14.11 -14.14 9.58
N SER A 131 15.42 -14.35 9.74
CA SER A 131 15.99 -15.64 10.14
C SER A 131 15.53 -16.08 11.53
N ASP A 132 15.43 -15.16 12.47
CA ASP A 132 14.94 -15.45 13.83
C ASP A 132 13.45 -15.81 13.85
N LEU A 133 12.65 -15.08 13.05
CA LEU A 133 11.19 -15.24 13.01
C LEU A 133 10.74 -16.53 12.31
N PHE A 134 11.40 -16.88 11.19
CA PHE A 134 11.03 -18.01 10.35
C PHE A 134 11.91 -19.26 10.56
N GLY A 135 12.94 -19.17 11.40
CA GLY A 135 13.88 -20.25 11.67
C GLY A 135 14.73 -20.60 10.43
N ASN A 136 15.19 -21.85 10.38
CA ASN A 136 16.04 -22.34 9.27
C ASN A 136 15.27 -22.54 7.95
N VAL A 137 14.58 -21.49 7.45
CA VAL A 137 14.04 -21.51 6.10
C VAL A 137 15.18 -21.49 5.08
N GLN A 138 15.07 -22.34 4.06
CA GLN A 138 16.06 -22.42 2.96
C GLN A 138 15.96 -21.22 1.99
N ARG A 139 15.37 -20.09 2.41
CA ARG A 139 15.18 -18.89 1.60
C ARG A 139 15.71 -17.66 2.31
N THR A 140 16.37 -16.80 1.58
CA THR A 140 16.65 -15.43 1.99
C THR A 140 15.35 -14.63 2.06
N LEU A 141 15.37 -13.48 2.72
CA LEU A 141 14.23 -12.56 2.75
C LEU A 141 13.77 -12.18 1.33
N ALA A 142 14.70 -11.88 0.43
CA ALA A 142 14.40 -11.54 -0.97
C ALA A 142 13.70 -12.69 -1.71
N GLU A 143 14.19 -13.91 -1.58
CA GLU A 143 13.57 -15.10 -2.16
C GLU A 143 12.19 -15.38 -1.58
N GLN A 144 11.99 -15.11 -0.27
CA GLN A 144 10.69 -15.23 0.35
C GLN A 144 9.70 -14.20 -0.18
N VAL A 145 10.12 -12.95 -0.39
CA VAL A 145 9.27 -11.91 -1.00
C VAL A 145 8.83 -12.32 -2.41
N ILE A 146 9.76 -12.82 -3.23
CA ILE A 146 9.47 -13.30 -4.59
C ILE A 146 8.47 -14.47 -4.54
N PHE A 147 8.69 -15.45 -3.67
CA PHE A 147 7.77 -16.56 -3.47
C PHE A 147 6.36 -16.08 -3.11
N LEU A 148 6.24 -15.14 -2.17
CA LEU A 148 4.96 -14.59 -1.75
C LEU A 148 4.29 -13.77 -2.86
N ALA A 149 5.05 -13.04 -3.68
CA ALA A 149 4.51 -12.32 -4.84
C ALA A 149 3.97 -13.29 -5.91
N GLN A 150 4.69 -14.36 -6.19
CA GLN A 150 4.23 -15.41 -7.12
C GLN A 150 2.99 -16.14 -6.58
N LEU A 151 2.93 -16.40 -5.26
CA LEU A 151 1.76 -16.98 -4.60
C LEU A 151 0.54 -16.08 -4.76
N ALA A 152 0.69 -14.76 -4.49
CA ALA A 152 -0.36 -13.78 -4.66
C ALA A 152 -0.89 -13.76 -6.11
N ARG A 153 0.03 -13.71 -7.09
CA ARG A 153 -0.33 -13.76 -8.52
C ARG A 153 -1.07 -15.04 -8.88
N SER A 154 -0.59 -16.18 -8.41
CA SER A 154 -1.21 -17.49 -8.69
C SER A 154 -2.60 -17.64 -8.09
N ALA A 155 -2.86 -16.97 -6.95
CA ALA A 155 -4.17 -16.92 -6.31
C ALA A 155 -5.13 -15.90 -6.96
N GLY A 156 -4.66 -15.10 -7.94
CA GLY A 156 -5.45 -14.13 -8.69
C GLY A 156 -5.53 -12.74 -8.06
N LEU A 157 -4.61 -12.38 -7.14
CA LEU A 157 -4.50 -11.01 -6.65
C LEU A 157 -4.04 -10.06 -7.76
N ASP A 158 -4.43 -8.81 -7.67
CA ASP A 158 -4.07 -7.77 -8.65
C ASP A 158 -2.62 -7.27 -8.48
N GLY A 159 -2.02 -7.46 -7.31
CA GLY A 159 -0.68 -6.98 -7.02
C GLY A 159 -0.20 -7.27 -5.61
N VAL A 160 0.91 -6.65 -5.26
CA VAL A 160 1.51 -6.77 -3.92
C VAL A 160 1.94 -5.43 -3.34
N VAL A 161 2.09 -5.42 -2.01
CA VAL A 161 2.82 -4.39 -1.28
C VAL A 161 4.19 -4.97 -0.92
N ALA A 162 5.25 -4.33 -1.39
CA ALA A 162 6.63 -4.78 -1.21
C ALA A 162 7.59 -3.60 -1.00
N SER A 163 8.75 -3.86 -0.39
CA SER A 163 9.80 -2.85 -0.19
C SER A 163 10.37 -2.37 -1.53
N PRO A 164 10.92 -1.15 -1.59
CA PRO A 164 11.55 -0.63 -2.79
C PRO A 164 12.63 -1.53 -3.41
N ARG A 165 13.34 -2.29 -2.58
CA ARG A 165 14.43 -3.18 -3.03
C ARG A 165 13.95 -4.38 -3.84
N GLU A 166 12.70 -4.78 -3.68
CA GLU A 166 12.11 -5.93 -4.34
C GLU A 166 11.32 -5.60 -5.62
N ILE A 167 11.19 -4.32 -6.00
CA ILE A 167 10.41 -3.89 -7.18
C ILE A 167 10.89 -4.60 -8.45
N VAL A 168 12.19 -4.51 -8.76
CA VAL A 168 12.76 -5.08 -9.99
C VAL A 168 12.57 -6.61 -10.04
N PRO A 169 12.98 -7.39 -9.03
CA PRO A 169 12.78 -8.85 -9.08
C PRO A 169 11.31 -9.27 -9.10
N ILE A 170 10.39 -8.55 -8.44
CA ILE A 170 8.95 -8.81 -8.54
C ILE A 170 8.47 -8.52 -9.97
N ARG A 171 8.88 -7.40 -10.57
CA ARG A 171 8.52 -7.07 -11.95
C ARG A 171 8.98 -8.14 -12.93
N GLN A 172 10.20 -8.65 -12.76
CA GLN A 172 10.76 -9.72 -13.60
C GLN A 172 9.97 -11.04 -13.49
N CYS A 173 9.51 -11.41 -12.29
CA CYS A 173 8.81 -12.69 -12.10
C CYS A 173 7.28 -12.61 -12.25
N CYS A 174 6.70 -11.43 -12.03
CA CYS A 174 5.25 -11.24 -12.07
C CYS A 174 4.74 -10.44 -13.28
N GLY A 175 5.63 -9.84 -14.10
CA GLY A 175 5.25 -9.10 -15.31
C GLY A 175 4.72 -7.69 -15.04
N GLU A 176 4.40 -6.94 -16.13
CA GLU A 176 4.05 -5.52 -16.08
C GLU A 176 2.63 -5.25 -15.56
N ASP A 177 1.69 -6.17 -15.76
CA ASP A 177 0.29 -6.00 -15.36
C ASP A 177 0.05 -6.23 -13.86
N PHE A 178 1.04 -6.76 -13.13
CA PHE A 178 0.93 -7.04 -11.70
C PHE A 178 1.32 -5.80 -10.90
N LEU A 179 0.40 -5.24 -10.12
CA LEU A 179 0.61 -3.99 -9.39
C LEU A 179 1.66 -4.13 -8.29
N ILE A 180 2.55 -3.15 -8.21
CA ILE A 180 3.55 -3.04 -7.12
C ILE A 180 3.30 -1.72 -6.39
N VAL A 181 2.85 -1.82 -5.13
CA VAL A 181 2.66 -0.69 -4.21
C VAL A 181 3.81 -0.68 -3.22
N THR A 182 4.51 0.44 -3.11
CA THR A 182 5.77 0.49 -2.35
C THR A 182 5.73 1.55 -1.25
N PRO A 183 5.75 1.14 0.04
CA PRO A 183 6.05 2.03 1.17
C PRO A 183 7.56 2.20 1.35
N GLY A 184 7.99 2.92 2.40
CA GLY A 184 9.43 3.12 2.65
C GLY A 184 10.07 4.16 1.72
N ILE A 185 9.28 5.12 1.25
CA ILE A 185 9.74 6.16 0.33
C ILE A 185 10.21 7.39 1.10
N ARG A 186 11.39 7.89 0.74
CA ARG A 186 12.01 9.09 1.33
C ARG A 186 12.45 10.04 0.22
N PRO A 187 11.97 11.29 0.20
CA PRO A 187 12.46 12.32 -0.72
C PRO A 187 13.96 12.55 -0.54
N ALA A 188 14.66 12.86 -1.65
CA ALA A 188 16.11 13.00 -1.68
C ALA A 188 16.67 14.07 -0.71
N ASN A 189 15.86 15.06 -0.33
CA ASN A 189 16.29 16.25 0.43
C ASN A 189 15.91 16.21 1.93
N LYS A 190 15.53 15.07 2.51
CA LYS A 190 15.15 14.98 3.93
C LYS A 190 15.88 13.85 4.64
N ASP A 191 16.75 14.23 5.58
CA ASP A 191 17.25 13.32 6.62
C ASP A 191 16.13 13.04 7.61
N VAL A 192 15.65 11.80 7.66
CA VAL A 192 14.69 11.33 8.67
C VAL A 192 15.48 10.69 9.80
N THR A 193 15.62 11.40 10.91
CA THR A 193 16.47 11.00 12.06
C THR A 193 15.91 9.85 12.90
N GLU A 194 14.60 9.52 12.77
CA GLU A 194 13.97 8.37 13.42
C GLU A 194 13.15 7.61 12.37
N ASP A 195 13.73 6.56 11.81
CA ASP A 195 13.06 5.77 10.77
C ASP A 195 12.98 4.28 11.15
N ASP A 196 11.77 3.76 11.22
CA ASP A 196 11.44 2.34 11.37
C ASP A 196 11.47 1.57 10.03
N GLN A 197 11.84 2.26 8.91
CA GLN A 197 11.97 1.65 7.60
C GLN A 197 13.45 1.30 7.31
N ALA A 198 13.79 0.02 7.38
CA ALA A 198 15.14 -0.46 7.14
C ALA A 198 15.57 -0.40 5.65
N ARG A 199 14.63 -0.23 4.72
CA ARG A 199 14.83 -0.36 3.27
C ARG A 199 14.10 0.75 2.52
N THR A 200 14.81 1.85 2.21
CA THR A 200 14.22 3.06 1.61
C THR A 200 14.74 3.34 0.19
N MET A 201 13.96 4.09 -0.59
CA MET A 201 14.29 4.67 -1.90
C MET A 201 13.67 6.06 -2.05
N THR A 202 14.17 6.85 -3.02
CA THR A 202 13.49 8.10 -3.41
C THR A 202 12.24 7.81 -4.26
N PRO A 203 11.27 8.74 -4.33
CA PRO A 203 10.12 8.64 -5.23
C PRO A 203 10.53 8.36 -6.69
N GLU A 204 11.52 9.10 -7.19
CA GLU A 204 12.05 8.94 -8.54
C GLU A 204 12.60 7.54 -8.79
N GLN A 205 13.46 7.06 -7.89
CA GLN A 205 14.06 5.73 -8.00
C GLN A 205 13.01 4.62 -7.98
N ALA A 206 12.03 4.69 -7.07
CA ALA A 206 10.99 3.67 -6.96
C ALA A 206 10.11 3.58 -8.21
N ILE A 207 9.71 4.73 -8.77
CA ILE A 207 8.92 4.78 -10.01
C ILE A 207 9.75 4.30 -11.21
N SER A 208 11.00 4.73 -11.35
CA SER A 208 11.92 4.26 -12.41
C SER A 208 12.14 2.74 -12.33
N ALA A 209 12.23 2.19 -11.12
CA ALA A 209 12.39 0.74 -10.89
C ALA A 209 11.13 -0.06 -11.24
N GLY A 210 9.97 0.58 -11.42
CA GLY A 210 8.74 -0.08 -11.83
C GLY A 210 7.61 -0.12 -10.80
N ALA A 211 7.67 0.65 -9.71
CA ALA A 211 6.52 0.79 -8.81
C ALA A 211 5.33 1.46 -9.51
N ASP A 212 4.12 0.95 -9.26
CA ASP A 212 2.88 1.54 -9.78
C ASP A 212 2.35 2.62 -8.85
N TYR A 213 2.49 2.42 -7.55
CA TYR A 213 2.13 3.37 -6.51
C TYR A 213 3.23 3.44 -5.46
N ILE A 214 3.42 4.63 -4.90
CA ILE A 214 4.26 4.82 -3.71
C ILE A 214 3.41 5.29 -2.54
N VAL A 215 3.69 4.76 -1.34
CA VAL A 215 3.01 5.16 -0.11
C VAL A 215 3.94 6.03 0.72
N VAL A 216 3.51 7.27 0.99
CA VAL A 216 4.28 8.25 1.76
C VAL A 216 3.46 8.72 2.97
N GLY A 217 4.02 8.60 4.16
CA GLY A 217 3.43 9.06 5.42
C GLY A 217 4.18 10.29 5.96
N ARG A 218 5.05 10.06 6.96
CA ARG A 218 5.78 11.09 7.72
C ARG A 218 6.41 12.20 6.88
N PRO A 219 7.03 11.97 5.71
CA PRO A 219 7.59 13.04 4.90
C PRO A 219 6.59 14.12 4.47
N ILE A 220 5.30 13.78 4.38
CA ILE A 220 4.22 14.74 4.09
C ILE A 220 3.51 15.16 5.38
N VAL A 221 3.08 14.18 6.17
CA VAL A 221 2.22 14.39 7.35
C VAL A 221 2.90 15.23 8.44
N LYS A 222 4.21 15.05 8.64
CA LYS A 222 5.02 15.80 9.62
C LYS A 222 5.83 16.94 8.99
N ALA A 223 5.55 17.34 7.76
CA ALA A 223 6.23 18.46 7.14
C ALA A 223 5.66 19.79 7.66
N ASP A 224 6.51 20.79 7.82
CA ASP A 224 6.09 22.16 8.15
C ASP A 224 5.12 22.71 7.10
N ASP A 225 5.38 22.38 5.81
CA ASP A 225 4.48 22.63 4.69
C ASP A 225 4.17 21.30 3.97
N PRO A 226 3.05 20.63 4.32
CA PRO A 226 2.64 19.38 3.66
C PRO A 226 2.34 19.52 2.18
N VAL A 227 1.91 20.74 1.74
CA VAL A 227 1.59 21.01 0.34
C VAL A 227 2.87 21.04 -0.48
N ALA A 228 3.87 21.81 -0.06
CA ALA A 228 5.17 21.85 -0.72
C ALA A 228 5.86 20.49 -0.73
N ALA A 229 5.74 19.71 0.36
CA ALA A 229 6.27 18.36 0.45
C ALA A 229 5.62 17.41 -0.58
N ALA A 230 4.28 17.44 -0.68
CA ALA A 230 3.55 16.62 -1.66
C ALA A 230 3.90 17.01 -3.10
N GLU A 231 4.00 18.31 -3.40
CA GLU A 231 4.38 18.81 -4.73
C GLU A 231 5.81 18.41 -5.11
N SER A 232 6.75 18.40 -4.15
CA SER A 232 8.11 17.92 -4.39
C SER A 232 8.12 16.44 -4.76
N ILE A 233 7.39 15.62 -4.02
CA ILE A 233 7.27 14.19 -4.29
C ILE A 233 6.61 13.92 -5.65
N LEU A 234 5.57 14.68 -6.01
CA LEU A 234 4.93 14.56 -7.32
C LEU A 234 5.87 14.90 -8.48
N ARG A 235 6.78 15.87 -8.30
CA ARG A 235 7.84 16.16 -9.30
C ARG A 235 8.82 15.00 -9.43
N GLU A 236 9.25 14.39 -8.31
CA GLU A 236 10.13 13.22 -8.35
C GLU A 236 9.44 12.01 -9.02
N ILE A 237 8.14 11.80 -8.78
CA ILE A 237 7.34 10.78 -9.48
C ILE A 237 7.34 11.04 -10.99
N GLU A 238 7.14 12.29 -11.40
CA GLU A 238 7.14 12.65 -12.82
C GLU A 238 8.49 12.38 -13.49
N ASN A 239 9.60 12.71 -12.82
CA ASN A 239 10.95 12.42 -13.30
C ASN A 239 11.18 10.91 -13.46
N GLY A 240 10.84 10.12 -12.42
CA GLY A 240 10.96 8.67 -12.46
C GLY A 240 10.15 8.01 -13.58
N TYR A 241 8.98 8.57 -13.90
CA TYR A 241 8.17 8.08 -15.00
C TYR A 241 8.79 8.34 -16.38
N ARG A 242 9.43 9.49 -16.55
CA ARG A 242 10.15 9.84 -17.80
C ARG A 242 11.36 8.95 -18.05
N THR A 243 11.97 8.42 -16.99
CA THR A 243 13.15 7.55 -17.09
C THR A 243 12.81 6.07 -17.21
N ARG A 244 11.55 5.68 -16.96
CA ARG A 244 11.06 4.30 -17.13
C ARG A 244 10.84 3.88 -18.58
N THR A 245 10.82 4.84 -19.53
CA THR A 245 10.65 4.58 -20.97
C THR A 245 11.98 4.24 -21.60
#